data_ecb66fbf0db62948ab270b666611943a
#
_entry.id   ecb66fbf0db62948ab270b666611943a
#
_cell.length_a   1.000
_cell.length_b   1.000
_cell.length_c   1.000
_cell.angle_alpha   90.00
_cell.angle_beta   90.00
_cell.angle_gamma   90.00
#
_symmetry.space_group_name_H-M   'P 1'
#
loop_
_entity.id
_entity.type
_entity.pdbx_description
1 polymer ?
#
loop_
_entity_poly.entity_id
_entity_poly.type
_entity_poly.pdbx_seq_one_letter_code
_entity_poly.pdbx_strand_id
1 'polypeptide(L)'
;MSTKSESPAHPFYAEVLKILKDSKFTFMVAGGFAVNAYTGLRRPTKDIDIFVKAGDFPKILNKFTSLGYKTQIQDERWIAKIFKGKFYVDLIFGSSNLVAPVTDDWFKDSHTAKFFNHEVKIPSVTDLIWSKVFIQNRDRYDGADVAHLILLKHQEINWERLLCALEQFWEVLLIHLLNFRFIYPSEREKIPSWLMVELLSRLKHQFELPTAKMKVCRGRMFSVADYAIDVTELGYADVVGGENERRERKAG
;
A
#
# COMPACT_ATOMS: atom_id res chain seq x y z
N MET A 1 -31.39 -14.44 -4.62
CA MET A 1 -29.99 -14.29 -4.20
C MET A 1 -29.11 -14.69 -5.37
N SER A 2 -28.53 -13.73 -6.07
CA SER A 2 -27.67 -14.02 -7.22
C SER A 2 -26.37 -14.61 -6.72
N THR A 3 -26.07 -15.84 -7.10
CA THR A 3 -24.75 -16.47 -6.95
C THR A 3 -23.77 -15.67 -7.78
N LYS A 4 -23.03 -14.74 -7.14
CA LYS A 4 -21.92 -14.07 -7.82
C LYS A 4 -20.94 -15.17 -8.23
N SER A 5 -20.77 -15.36 -9.54
CA SER A 5 -19.79 -16.29 -10.10
C SER A 5 -18.42 -15.97 -9.52
N GLU A 6 -17.76 -16.97 -9.01
CA GLU A 6 -16.37 -16.85 -8.56
C GLU A 6 -15.51 -16.32 -9.72
N SER A 7 -14.58 -15.43 -9.41
CA SER A 7 -13.66 -14.93 -10.43
C SER A 7 -12.88 -16.10 -11.05
N PRO A 8 -12.76 -16.15 -12.39
CA PRO A 8 -11.98 -17.20 -13.05
C PRO A 8 -10.49 -17.20 -12.66
N ALA A 9 -10.02 -16.17 -11.95
CA ALA A 9 -8.67 -16.08 -11.39
C ALA A 9 -8.51 -16.84 -10.07
N HIS A 10 -9.61 -17.13 -9.34
CA HIS A 10 -9.55 -17.73 -8.00
C HIS A 10 -8.80 -19.06 -7.92
N PRO A 11 -8.94 -20.01 -8.89
CA PRO A 11 -8.15 -21.24 -8.88
C PRO A 11 -6.64 -20.96 -8.97
N PHE A 12 -6.23 -19.96 -9.75
CA PHE A 12 -4.83 -19.57 -9.84
C PHE A 12 -4.33 -18.93 -8.53
N TYR A 13 -5.14 -18.09 -7.88
CA TYR A 13 -4.78 -17.51 -6.59
C TYR A 13 -4.63 -18.58 -5.50
N ALA A 14 -5.56 -19.56 -5.45
CA ALA A 14 -5.44 -20.70 -4.55
C ALA A 14 -4.15 -21.50 -4.77
N GLU A 15 -3.79 -21.74 -6.03
CA GLU A 15 -2.56 -22.45 -6.43
C GLU A 15 -1.30 -21.68 -5.97
N VAL A 16 -1.26 -20.35 -6.18
CA VAL A 16 -0.15 -19.50 -5.71
C VAL A 16 -0.01 -19.57 -4.19
N LEU A 17 -1.11 -19.42 -3.45
CA LEU A 17 -1.07 -19.50 -1.99
C LEU A 17 -0.58 -20.87 -1.50
N LYS A 18 -1.01 -21.95 -2.16
CA LYS A 18 -0.54 -23.30 -1.86
C LYS A 18 0.97 -23.43 -2.07
N ILE A 19 1.48 -23.00 -3.23
CA ILE A 19 2.92 -23.06 -3.56
C ILE A 19 3.75 -22.27 -2.53
N LEU A 20 3.32 -21.06 -2.16
CA LEU A 20 4.01 -20.24 -1.17
C LEU A 20 4.07 -20.94 0.21
N LYS A 21 2.96 -21.53 0.65
CA LYS A 21 2.90 -22.29 1.92
C LYS A 21 3.77 -23.55 1.89
N ASP A 22 3.65 -24.36 0.86
CA ASP A 22 4.40 -25.61 0.72
C ASP A 22 5.92 -25.36 0.64
N SER A 23 6.31 -24.22 0.07
CA SER A 23 7.70 -23.77 -0.01
C SER A 23 8.18 -23.05 1.27
N LYS A 24 7.32 -22.91 2.28
CA LYS A 24 7.59 -22.25 3.57
C LYS A 24 8.06 -20.79 3.45
N PHE A 25 7.65 -20.09 2.39
CA PHE A 25 7.91 -18.67 2.28
C PHE A 25 7.05 -17.87 3.27
N THR A 26 7.63 -16.80 3.81
CA THR A 26 6.91 -15.86 4.66
C THR A 26 6.20 -14.84 3.77
N PHE A 27 4.87 -14.76 3.84
CA PHE A 27 4.07 -13.86 3.03
C PHE A 27 2.76 -13.47 3.73
N MET A 28 2.12 -12.41 3.26
CA MET A 28 0.78 -11.97 3.68
C MET A 28 -0.07 -11.67 2.44
N VAL A 29 -1.35 -12.00 2.50
CA VAL A 29 -2.34 -11.48 1.53
C VAL A 29 -2.72 -10.07 1.95
N ALA A 30 -2.63 -9.11 1.03
CA ALA A 30 -2.80 -7.68 1.29
C ALA A 30 -3.88 -7.05 0.38
N GLY A 31 -3.76 -5.77 0.11
CA GLY A 31 -4.60 -5.03 -0.83
C GLY A 31 -6.09 -5.15 -0.55
N GLY A 32 -6.89 -5.20 -1.60
CA GLY A 32 -8.35 -5.29 -1.52
C GLY A 32 -8.85 -6.53 -0.80
N PHE A 33 -8.15 -7.67 -0.90
CA PHE A 33 -8.52 -8.89 -0.19
C PHE A 33 -8.41 -8.73 1.33
N ALA A 34 -7.34 -8.10 1.83
CA ALA A 34 -7.18 -7.83 3.26
C ALA A 34 -8.21 -6.81 3.76
N VAL A 35 -8.48 -5.74 2.99
CA VAL A 35 -9.55 -4.77 3.33
C VAL A 35 -10.90 -5.46 3.45
N ASN A 36 -11.27 -6.32 2.48
CA ASN A 36 -12.52 -7.07 2.51
C ASN A 36 -12.59 -8.01 3.73
N ALA A 37 -11.47 -8.67 4.10
CA ALA A 37 -11.42 -9.53 5.27
C ALA A 37 -11.66 -8.77 6.57
N TYR A 38 -11.09 -7.58 6.73
CA TYR A 38 -11.30 -6.74 7.91
C TYR A 38 -12.69 -6.13 7.97
N THR A 39 -13.18 -5.63 6.85
CA THR A 39 -14.39 -4.81 6.83
C THR A 39 -15.66 -5.61 6.61
N GLY A 40 -15.56 -6.84 6.10
CA GLY A 40 -16.72 -7.62 5.65
C GLY A 40 -17.36 -7.07 4.36
N LEU A 41 -16.84 -5.96 3.82
CA LEU A 41 -17.33 -5.37 2.57
C LEU A 41 -16.87 -6.26 1.40
N ARG A 42 -17.81 -6.59 0.50
CA ARG A 42 -17.52 -7.41 -0.68
C ARG A 42 -17.24 -6.52 -1.90
N ARG A 43 -16.12 -5.84 -1.87
CA ARG A 43 -15.69 -5.01 -3.01
C ARG A 43 -14.97 -5.88 -4.03
N PRO A 44 -15.27 -5.75 -5.34
CA PRO A 44 -14.53 -6.45 -6.38
C PRO A 44 -13.06 -6.05 -6.34
N THR A 45 -12.16 -7.03 -6.41
CA THR A 45 -10.72 -6.81 -6.64
C THR A 45 -10.33 -7.46 -7.96
N LYS A 46 -9.43 -6.84 -8.71
CA LYS A 46 -8.99 -7.32 -10.03
C LYS A 46 -7.86 -8.34 -9.92
N ASP A 47 -7.07 -8.23 -8.85
CA ASP A 47 -5.83 -8.95 -8.58
C ASP A 47 -5.71 -9.27 -7.10
N ILE A 48 -4.73 -10.09 -6.77
CA ILE A 48 -4.34 -10.38 -5.39
C ILE A 48 -2.95 -9.82 -5.14
N ASP A 49 -2.83 -9.02 -4.09
CA ASP A 49 -1.58 -8.47 -3.62
C ASP A 49 -0.98 -9.41 -2.56
N ILE A 50 0.27 -9.83 -2.75
CA ILE A 50 1.02 -10.65 -1.81
C ILE A 50 2.21 -9.85 -1.29
N PHE A 51 2.20 -9.55 0.01
CA PHE A 51 3.31 -8.86 0.66
C PHE A 51 4.37 -9.87 1.09
N VAL A 52 5.62 -9.56 0.75
CA VAL A 52 6.82 -10.34 1.09
C VAL A 52 7.96 -9.40 1.45
N LYS A 53 8.99 -9.91 2.13
CA LYS A 53 10.20 -9.11 2.37
C LYS A 53 11.03 -8.96 1.10
N ALA A 54 11.70 -7.81 0.95
CA ALA A 54 12.56 -7.53 -0.20
C ALA A 54 13.67 -8.59 -0.40
N GLY A 55 14.22 -9.17 0.68
CA GLY A 55 15.21 -10.25 0.59
C GLY A 55 14.69 -11.61 0.13
N ASP A 56 13.37 -11.81 0.12
CA ASP A 56 12.74 -13.09 -0.20
C ASP A 56 12.13 -13.11 -1.62
N PHE A 57 11.76 -11.96 -2.20
CA PHE A 57 11.09 -11.94 -3.50
C PHE A 57 11.89 -12.61 -4.63
N PRO A 58 13.25 -12.52 -4.73
CA PRO A 58 13.98 -13.21 -5.78
C PRO A 58 13.88 -14.73 -5.68
N LYS A 59 13.92 -15.27 -4.45
CA LYS A 59 13.77 -16.71 -4.20
C LYS A 59 12.38 -17.20 -4.59
N ILE A 60 11.36 -16.39 -4.28
CA ILE A 60 9.96 -16.67 -4.66
C ILE A 60 9.83 -16.68 -6.19
N LEU A 61 10.32 -15.66 -6.88
CA LEU A 61 10.27 -15.61 -8.34
C LEU A 61 10.99 -16.82 -8.98
N ASN A 62 12.19 -17.17 -8.50
CA ASN A 62 12.93 -18.34 -8.98
C ASN A 62 12.13 -19.63 -8.78
N LYS A 63 11.45 -19.79 -7.62
CA LYS A 63 10.59 -20.94 -7.38
C LYS A 63 9.46 -21.01 -8.40
N PHE A 64 8.74 -19.92 -8.65
CA PHE A 64 7.65 -19.91 -9.62
C PHE A 64 8.14 -20.14 -11.06
N THR A 65 9.28 -19.55 -11.43
CA THR A 65 9.91 -19.79 -12.73
C THR A 65 10.27 -21.27 -12.92
N SER A 66 10.83 -21.92 -11.89
CA SER A 66 11.14 -23.37 -11.95
C SER A 66 9.92 -24.27 -12.08
N LEU A 67 8.74 -23.77 -11.72
CA LEU A 67 7.44 -24.44 -11.90
C LEU A 67 6.76 -24.11 -13.23
N GLY A 68 7.43 -23.34 -14.10
CA GLY A 68 6.92 -22.99 -15.44
C GLY A 68 6.02 -21.75 -15.49
N TYR A 69 5.91 -20.98 -14.40
CA TYR A 69 5.19 -19.71 -14.44
C TYR A 69 6.05 -18.61 -15.08
N LYS A 70 5.40 -17.74 -15.84
CA LYS A 70 6.03 -16.49 -16.28
C LYS A 70 6.13 -15.55 -15.08
N THR A 71 7.32 -15.02 -14.81
CA THR A 71 7.58 -14.02 -13.78
C THR A 71 8.16 -12.76 -14.41
N GLN A 72 7.91 -11.62 -13.78
CA GLN A 72 8.42 -10.33 -14.24
C GLN A 72 8.65 -9.38 -13.07
N ILE A 73 9.84 -8.83 -12.95
CA ILE A 73 10.12 -7.70 -12.09
C ILE A 73 9.60 -6.45 -12.81
N GLN A 74 8.59 -5.81 -12.25
CA GLN A 74 8.00 -4.59 -12.82
C GLN A 74 8.80 -3.35 -12.41
N ASP A 75 9.15 -3.29 -11.11
CA ASP A 75 10.07 -2.30 -10.53
C ASP A 75 10.86 -3.00 -9.42
N GLU A 76 12.19 -3.04 -9.56
CA GLU A 76 13.09 -3.74 -8.64
C GLU A 76 13.08 -3.18 -7.20
N ARG A 77 12.48 -2.01 -6.99
CA ARG A 77 12.39 -1.34 -5.70
C ARG A 77 11.20 -1.80 -4.87
N TRP A 78 10.09 -2.29 -5.52
CA TRP A 78 8.87 -2.53 -4.75
C TRP A 78 7.92 -3.62 -5.25
N ILE A 79 7.94 -4.03 -6.57
CA ILE A 79 6.92 -4.91 -7.15
C ILE A 79 7.44 -5.84 -8.24
N ALA A 80 7.01 -7.10 -8.17
CA ALA A 80 7.14 -8.09 -9.21
C ALA A 80 5.79 -8.79 -9.46
N LYS A 81 5.68 -9.54 -10.56
CA LYS A 81 4.44 -10.23 -10.94
C LYS A 81 4.70 -11.69 -11.28
N ILE A 82 3.71 -12.53 -10.95
CA ILE A 82 3.63 -13.94 -11.33
C ILE A 82 2.40 -14.11 -12.21
N PHE A 83 2.55 -14.69 -13.41
CA PHE A 83 1.48 -14.79 -14.41
C PHE A 83 1.06 -16.22 -14.68
N LYS A 84 -0.26 -16.40 -14.96
CA LYS A 84 -0.82 -17.62 -15.57
C LYS A 84 -1.87 -17.21 -16.61
N GLY A 85 -1.50 -17.31 -17.89
CA GLY A 85 -2.30 -16.80 -19.00
C GLY A 85 -2.55 -15.28 -18.83
N LYS A 86 -3.82 -14.86 -18.72
CA LYS A 86 -4.20 -13.47 -18.54
C LYS A 86 -4.27 -13.02 -17.06
N PHE A 87 -4.14 -13.95 -16.13
CA PHE A 87 -4.17 -13.64 -14.70
C PHE A 87 -2.79 -13.40 -14.14
N TYR A 88 -2.70 -12.57 -13.11
CA TYR A 88 -1.45 -12.30 -12.42
C TYR A 88 -1.70 -12.10 -10.91
N VAL A 89 -0.61 -12.22 -10.18
CA VAL A 89 -0.49 -11.94 -8.76
C VAL A 89 0.59 -10.89 -8.60
N ASP A 90 0.33 -9.87 -7.83
CA ASP A 90 1.30 -8.84 -7.47
C ASP A 90 2.09 -9.29 -6.24
N LEU A 91 3.42 -9.41 -6.40
CA LEU A 91 4.36 -9.69 -5.34
C LEU A 91 5.00 -8.36 -4.92
N ILE A 92 4.58 -7.84 -3.77
CA ILE A 92 4.89 -6.49 -3.30
C ILE A 92 5.83 -6.59 -2.09
N PHE A 93 6.95 -5.88 -2.15
CA PHE A 93 7.96 -5.86 -1.08
C PHE A 93 8.29 -4.45 -0.56
N GLY A 94 7.55 -3.45 -1.03
CA GLY A 94 7.64 -2.06 -0.62
C GLY A 94 6.50 -1.24 -1.19
N SER A 95 6.68 0.06 -1.26
CA SER A 95 5.77 0.99 -1.94
C SER A 95 6.49 1.72 -3.07
N SER A 96 5.76 2.19 -4.07
CA SER A 96 6.33 2.89 -5.23
C SER A 96 7.13 4.15 -4.86
N ASN A 97 6.81 4.77 -3.73
CA ASN A 97 7.48 5.94 -3.16
C ASN A 97 8.51 5.58 -2.07
N LEU A 98 8.75 4.30 -1.81
CA LEU A 98 9.72 3.75 -0.86
C LEU A 98 9.45 4.08 0.63
N VAL A 99 8.27 4.58 0.97
CA VAL A 99 7.93 4.99 2.35
C VAL A 99 7.46 3.81 3.20
N ALA A 100 6.84 2.79 2.60
CA ALA A 100 6.26 1.65 3.30
C ALA A 100 6.96 0.33 2.90
N PRO A 101 8.17 0.05 3.40
CA PRO A 101 8.84 -1.24 3.17
C PRO A 101 8.16 -2.35 3.96
N VAL A 102 8.01 -3.53 3.36
CA VAL A 102 7.50 -4.71 4.07
C VAL A 102 8.62 -5.31 4.94
N THR A 103 8.51 -5.14 6.25
CA THR A 103 9.51 -5.54 7.25
C THR A 103 9.05 -6.71 8.11
N ASP A 104 9.95 -7.25 8.95
CA ASP A 104 9.60 -8.31 9.90
C ASP A 104 8.53 -7.88 10.92
N ASP A 105 8.44 -6.58 11.25
CA ASP A 105 7.45 -6.08 12.20
C ASP A 105 6.02 -6.21 11.66
N TRP A 106 5.82 -6.03 10.34
CA TRP A 106 4.52 -6.29 9.71
C TRP A 106 4.06 -7.73 9.90
N PHE A 107 5.00 -8.69 9.89
CA PHE A 107 4.68 -10.12 10.09
C PHE A 107 4.42 -10.46 11.57
N LYS A 108 5.05 -9.76 12.51
CA LYS A 108 4.79 -9.94 13.95
C LYS A 108 3.37 -9.52 14.31
N ASP A 109 2.93 -8.37 13.78
CA ASP A 109 1.62 -7.77 14.07
C ASP A 109 0.52 -8.28 13.12
N SER A 110 0.82 -9.26 12.27
CA SER A 110 -0.11 -9.80 11.28
C SER A 110 -1.23 -10.61 11.91
N HIS A 111 -2.41 -10.58 11.28
CA HIS A 111 -3.56 -11.40 11.65
C HIS A 111 -3.70 -12.59 10.69
N THR A 112 -4.58 -13.53 11.02
CA THR A 112 -4.89 -14.67 10.15
C THR A 112 -6.26 -14.50 9.52
N ALA A 113 -6.36 -14.77 8.22
CA ALA A 113 -7.61 -14.81 7.48
C ALA A 113 -7.65 -16.02 6.54
N LYS A 114 -8.85 -16.40 6.08
CA LYS A 114 -9.02 -17.53 5.16
C LYS A 114 -9.37 -17.04 3.77
N PHE A 115 -8.55 -17.41 2.78
CA PHE A 115 -8.79 -17.17 1.35
C PHE A 115 -8.63 -18.47 0.56
N PHE A 116 -9.58 -18.75 -0.33
CA PHE A 116 -9.52 -19.92 -1.23
C PHE A 116 -9.19 -21.23 -0.50
N ASN A 117 -9.78 -21.44 0.67
CA ASN A 117 -9.54 -22.56 1.59
C ASN A 117 -8.15 -22.62 2.24
N HIS A 118 -7.33 -21.60 2.11
CA HIS A 118 -6.04 -21.47 2.80
C HIS A 118 -6.14 -20.46 3.94
N GLU A 119 -5.65 -20.84 5.13
CA GLU A 119 -5.35 -19.89 6.20
C GLU A 119 -4.01 -19.24 5.91
N VAL A 120 -3.99 -17.90 5.86
CA VAL A 120 -2.81 -17.09 5.55
C VAL A 120 -2.80 -15.84 6.41
N LYS A 121 -1.64 -15.23 6.53
CA LYS A 121 -1.49 -13.95 7.22
C LYS A 121 -2.01 -12.79 6.37
N ILE A 122 -2.51 -11.75 7.04
CA ILE A 122 -2.83 -10.43 6.47
C ILE A 122 -2.14 -9.35 7.31
N PRO A 123 -1.71 -8.21 6.74
CA PRO A 123 -1.12 -7.10 7.51
C PRO A 123 -2.06 -6.64 8.61
N SER A 124 -1.53 -6.06 9.68
CA SER A 124 -2.35 -5.36 10.68
C SER A 124 -3.16 -4.23 10.00
N VAL A 125 -4.26 -3.80 10.64
CA VAL A 125 -5.05 -2.66 10.12
C VAL A 125 -4.17 -1.42 9.96
N THR A 126 -3.24 -1.21 10.89
CA THR A 126 -2.28 -0.10 10.87
C THR A 126 -1.38 -0.13 9.64
N ASP A 127 -0.75 -1.28 9.37
CA ASP A 127 0.15 -1.44 8.22
C ASP A 127 -0.62 -1.39 6.90
N LEU A 128 -1.84 -1.93 6.89
CA LEU A 128 -2.70 -1.88 5.72
C LEU A 128 -3.09 -0.44 5.37
N ILE A 129 -3.42 0.40 6.37
CA ILE A 129 -3.64 1.84 6.17
C ILE A 129 -2.36 2.50 5.67
N TRP A 130 -1.21 2.26 6.31
CA TRP A 130 0.08 2.81 5.90
C TRP A 130 0.40 2.51 4.43
N SER A 131 0.15 1.28 3.97
CA SER A 131 0.38 0.89 2.57
C SER A 131 -0.51 1.63 1.56
N LYS A 132 -1.60 2.28 2.00
CA LYS A 132 -2.64 2.86 1.14
C LYS A 132 -2.68 4.38 1.13
N VAL A 133 -2.21 5.06 2.18
CA VAL A 133 -2.39 6.51 2.34
C VAL A 133 -1.77 7.35 1.22
N PHE A 134 -0.75 6.84 0.53
CA PHE A 134 -0.11 7.53 -0.60
C PHE A 134 -0.76 7.25 -1.96
N ILE A 135 -1.72 6.31 -2.06
CA ILE A 135 -2.37 5.97 -3.32
C ILE A 135 -3.50 6.98 -3.59
N GLN A 136 -3.11 8.12 -4.17
CA GLN A 136 -3.95 9.29 -4.44
C GLN A 136 -3.64 9.85 -5.84
N ASN A 137 -3.89 9.06 -6.87
CA ASN A 137 -3.67 9.47 -8.26
C ASN A 137 -4.97 9.40 -9.07
N ARG A 138 -4.92 9.90 -10.31
CA ARG A 138 -6.07 9.96 -11.20
C ARG A 138 -6.71 8.59 -11.47
N ASP A 139 -5.88 7.55 -11.58
CA ASP A 139 -6.33 6.20 -11.96
C ASP A 139 -6.73 5.35 -10.76
N ARG A 140 -6.19 5.66 -9.57
CA ARG A 140 -6.43 4.92 -8.34
C ARG A 140 -6.38 5.84 -7.11
N TYR A 141 -7.44 5.74 -6.32
CA TYR A 141 -7.56 6.41 -5.03
C TYR A 141 -8.01 5.42 -3.95
N ASP A 142 -7.13 5.10 -3.01
CA ASP A 142 -7.41 4.13 -1.95
C ASP A 142 -7.99 4.79 -0.67
N GLY A 143 -8.32 6.07 -0.70
CA GLY A 143 -8.88 6.78 0.46
C GLY A 143 -10.20 6.21 0.97
N ALA A 144 -11.00 5.56 0.11
CA ALA A 144 -12.20 4.86 0.54
C ALA A 144 -11.86 3.61 1.37
N ASP A 145 -10.76 2.89 1.06
CA ASP A 145 -10.28 1.76 1.86
C ASP A 145 -9.82 2.23 3.23
N VAL A 146 -9.05 3.33 3.28
CA VAL A 146 -8.60 3.94 4.53
C VAL A 146 -9.80 4.36 5.38
N ALA A 147 -10.79 5.05 4.79
CA ALA A 147 -11.99 5.48 5.49
C ALA A 147 -12.81 4.30 6.04
N HIS A 148 -12.97 3.21 5.28
CA HIS A 148 -13.68 2.02 5.74
C HIS A 148 -12.93 1.26 6.84
N LEU A 149 -11.59 1.19 6.77
CA LEU A 149 -10.78 0.60 7.83
C LEU A 149 -10.91 1.41 9.13
N ILE A 150 -10.85 2.74 9.07
CA ILE A 150 -11.10 3.60 10.23
C ILE A 150 -12.51 3.38 10.77
N LEU A 151 -13.53 3.41 9.90
CA LEU A 151 -14.93 3.27 10.30
C LEU A 151 -15.21 1.99 11.08
N LEU A 152 -14.67 0.87 10.58
CA LEU A 152 -15.04 -0.47 11.05
C LEU A 152 -14.00 -1.10 11.98
N LYS A 153 -12.77 -0.56 12.01
CA LYS A 153 -11.63 -1.17 12.71
C LYS A 153 -10.77 -0.18 13.50
N HIS A 154 -11.28 1.00 13.81
CA HIS A 154 -10.54 2.05 14.55
C HIS A 154 -9.92 1.57 15.86
N GLN A 155 -10.55 0.61 16.55
CA GLN A 155 -10.04 0.04 17.80
C GLN A 155 -8.83 -0.88 17.63
N GLU A 156 -8.61 -1.40 16.39
CA GLU A 156 -7.48 -2.25 16.03
C GLU A 156 -6.31 -1.43 15.46
N ILE A 157 -6.47 -0.11 15.28
CA ILE A 157 -5.43 0.78 14.76
C ILE A 157 -4.51 1.21 15.89
N ASN A 158 -3.22 0.92 15.75
CA ASN A 158 -2.18 1.52 16.58
C ASN A 158 -1.84 2.91 16.02
N TRP A 159 -2.50 3.93 16.56
CA TRP A 159 -2.41 5.30 16.08
C TRP A 159 -1.04 5.95 16.31
N GLU A 160 -0.37 5.61 17.42
CA GLU A 160 0.99 6.08 17.72
C GLU A 160 1.97 5.52 16.68
N ARG A 161 1.87 4.23 16.37
CA ARG A 161 2.70 3.58 15.35
C ARG A 161 2.43 4.16 13.96
N LEU A 162 1.16 4.41 13.62
CA LEU A 162 0.80 5.01 12.34
C LEU A 162 1.35 6.44 12.21
N LEU A 163 1.24 7.25 13.26
CA LEU A 163 1.83 8.59 13.30
C LEU A 163 3.36 8.53 13.17
N CYS A 164 4.01 7.63 13.89
CA CYS A 164 5.46 7.44 13.81
C CYS A 164 5.90 7.02 12.39
N ALA A 165 5.19 6.09 11.78
CA ALA A 165 5.48 5.63 10.41
C ALA A 165 5.32 6.74 9.35
N LEU A 166 4.45 7.72 9.62
CA LEU A 166 4.16 8.87 8.76
C LEU A 166 4.76 10.18 9.28
N GLU A 167 5.74 10.13 10.20
CA GLU A 167 6.28 11.31 10.89
C GLU A 167 6.69 12.43 9.93
N GLN A 168 7.41 12.08 8.85
CA GLN A 168 7.86 13.06 7.84
C GLN A 168 6.76 13.46 6.85
N PHE A 169 5.62 12.77 6.89
CA PHE A 169 4.51 12.90 5.95
C PHE A 169 3.17 13.00 6.70
N TRP A 170 3.21 13.58 7.89
CA TRP A 170 2.06 13.70 8.76
C TRP A 170 0.88 14.45 8.09
N GLU A 171 1.16 15.34 7.13
CA GLU A 171 0.13 16.00 6.33
C GLU A 171 -0.71 14.99 5.55
N VAL A 172 -0.11 13.89 5.06
CA VAL A 172 -0.82 12.82 4.35
C VAL A 172 -1.79 12.13 5.29
N LEU A 173 -1.38 11.86 6.52
CA LEU A 173 -2.28 11.31 7.54
C LEU A 173 -3.43 12.29 7.83
N LEU A 174 -3.12 13.57 8.06
CA LEU A 174 -4.13 14.61 8.34
C LEU A 174 -5.16 14.70 7.22
N ILE A 175 -4.75 14.66 5.95
CA ILE A 175 -5.65 14.66 4.79
C ILE A 175 -6.66 13.50 4.89
N HIS A 176 -6.22 12.28 5.17
CA HIS A 176 -7.12 11.12 5.31
C HIS A 176 -8.06 11.24 6.50
N LEU A 177 -7.58 11.77 7.64
CA LEU A 177 -8.42 11.96 8.82
C LEU A 177 -9.47 13.06 8.60
N LEU A 178 -9.14 14.14 7.89
CA LEU A 178 -10.09 15.17 7.48
C LEU A 178 -11.11 14.61 6.48
N ASN A 179 -10.67 13.82 5.48
CA ASN A 179 -11.57 13.13 4.57
C ASN A 179 -12.54 12.21 5.32
N PHE A 180 -12.04 11.41 6.28
CA PHE A 180 -12.91 10.56 7.12
C PHE A 180 -13.96 11.38 7.87
N ARG A 181 -13.56 12.49 8.50
CA ARG A 181 -14.47 13.38 9.24
C ARG A 181 -15.50 14.05 8.35
N PHE A 182 -15.16 14.33 7.10
CA PHE A 182 -16.07 14.85 6.10
C PHE A 182 -17.07 13.79 5.62
N ILE A 183 -16.59 12.57 5.36
CA ILE A 183 -17.42 11.46 4.86
C ILE A 183 -18.37 10.96 5.94
N TYR A 184 -17.89 10.84 7.19
CA TYR A 184 -18.65 10.31 8.34
C TYR A 184 -18.69 11.30 9.49
N PRO A 185 -19.47 12.39 9.39
CA PRO A 185 -19.48 13.43 10.42
C PRO A 185 -20.04 12.95 11.78
N SER A 186 -20.84 11.88 11.80
CA SER A 186 -21.35 11.23 13.02
C SER A 186 -20.32 10.34 13.73
N GLU A 187 -19.21 9.99 13.07
CA GLU A 187 -18.25 8.99 13.54
C GLU A 187 -16.89 9.60 13.91
N ARG A 188 -16.86 10.90 14.17
CA ARG A 188 -15.61 11.66 14.41
C ARG A 188 -14.81 11.18 15.60
N GLU A 189 -15.48 10.62 16.60
CA GLU A 189 -14.88 10.07 17.82
C GLU A 189 -14.08 8.80 17.58
N LYS A 190 -14.21 8.15 16.41
CA LYS A 190 -13.38 6.99 16.03
C LYS A 190 -11.93 7.37 15.79
N ILE A 191 -11.65 8.66 15.58
CA ILE A 191 -10.29 9.20 15.53
C ILE A 191 -9.95 9.72 16.93
N PRO A 192 -8.83 9.30 17.56
CA PRO A 192 -8.44 9.81 18.88
C PRO A 192 -8.26 11.32 18.88
N SER A 193 -8.83 11.99 19.88
CA SER A 193 -8.75 13.46 19.99
C SER A 193 -7.32 13.96 20.10
N TRP A 194 -6.44 13.21 20.81
CA TRP A 194 -5.03 13.57 20.95
C TRP A 194 -4.32 13.64 19.59
N LEU A 195 -4.63 12.69 18.66
CA LEU A 195 -4.00 12.66 17.34
C LEU A 195 -4.42 13.89 16.51
N MET A 196 -5.71 14.26 16.55
CA MET A 196 -6.16 15.47 15.86
C MET A 196 -5.54 16.73 16.45
N VAL A 197 -5.43 16.83 17.78
CA VAL A 197 -4.78 17.98 18.45
C VAL A 197 -3.31 18.06 18.03
N GLU A 198 -2.59 16.94 18.04
CA GLU A 198 -1.19 16.88 17.65
C GLU A 198 -0.99 17.34 16.19
N LEU A 199 -1.75 16.79 15.25
CA LEU A 199 -1.61 17.13 13.82
C LEU A 199 -1.99 18.59 13.53
N LEU A 200 -3.02 19.11 14.17
CA LEU A 200 -3.43 20.53 14.06
C LEU A 200 -2.39 21.47 14.71
N SER A 201 -1.75 21.05 15.78
CA SER A 201 -0.66 21.79 16.42
C SER A 201 0.55 21.88 15.48
N ARG A 202 0.92 20.77 14.81
CA ARG A 202 1.98 20.77 13.79
C ARG A 202 1.66 21.71 12.63
N LEU A 203 0.42 21.67 12.15
CA LEU A 203 -0.03 22.56 11.08
C LEU A 203 0.04 24.04 11.52
N LYS A 204 -0.41 24.37 12.72
CA LYS A 204 -0.32 25.70 13.26
C LYS A 204 1.13 26.19 13.38
N HIS A 205 2.01 25.33 13.87
CA HIS A 205 3.43 25.66 14.00
C HIS A 205 4.09 25.95 12.63
N GLN A 206 3.67 25.30 11.56
CA GLN A 206 4.19 25.58 10.20
C GLN A 206 3.93 27.02 9.74
N PHE A 207 2.87 27.69 10.23
CA PHE A 207 2.62 29.09 9.90
C PHE A 207 3.65 30.06 10.52
N GLU A 208 4.34 29.62 11.56
CA GLU A 208 5.36 30.39 12.27
C GLU A 208 6.77 30.18 11.63
N LEU A 209 6.91 29.16 10.79
CA LEU A 209 8.18 28.84 10.14
C LEU A 209 8.39 29.67 8.87
N PRO A 210 9.63 30.03 8.55
CA PRO A 210 9.93 30.68 7.28
C PRO A 210 9.62 29.74 6.10
N THR A 211 9.13 30.31 5.00
CA THR A 211 8.92 29.55 3.76
C THR A 211 10.20 28.90 3.28
N ALA A 212 10.14 27.62 2.91
CA ALA A 212 11.26 26.88 2.38
C ALA A 212 11.81 27.57 1.11
N LYS A 213 13.14 27.77 1.06
CA LYS A 213 13.80 28.41 -0.09
C LYS A 213 13.97 27.45 -1.26
N MET A 214 14.12 26.16 -0.98
CA MET A 214 14.29 25.14 -2.01
C MET A 214 12.94 24.71 -2.56
N LYS A 215 12.81 24.70 -3.89
CA LYS A 215 11.63 24.20 -4.58
C LYS A 215 11.66 22.68 -4.58
N VAL A 216 10.78 22.06 -3.81
CA VAL A 216 10.65 20.60 -3.72
C VAL A 216 9.21 20.19 -4.04
N CYS A 217 9.02 19.24 -4.97
CA CYS A 217 7.72 18.65 -5.26
C CYS A 217 7.60 17.29 -4.57
N ARG A 218 6.69 17.18 -3.58
CA ARG A 218 6.31 15.91 -2.95
C ARG A 218 5.15 15.22 -3.64
N GLY A 219 4.53 15.84 -4.64
CA GLY A 219 3.37 15.31 -5.36
C GLY A 219 3.67 13.97 -6.04
N ARG A 220 4.93 13.75 -6.48
CA ARG A 220 5.36 12.46 -7.06
C ARG A 220 5.32 11.28 -6.09
N MET A 221 5.21 11.51 -4.79
CA MET A 221 4.94 10.47 -3.80
C MET A 221 3.51 9.90 -3.92
N PHE A 222 2.57 10.66 -4.47
CA PHE A 222 1.21 10.24 -4.79
C PHE A 222 1.12 9.67 -6.21
N SER A 223 1.69 10.38 -7.19
CA SER A 223 1.66 10.01 -8.60
C SER A 223 2.89 10.54 -9.33
N VAL A 224 3.74 9.64 -9.78
CA VAL A 224 4.91 10.01 -10.60
C VAL A 224 4.48 10.69 -11.90
N ALA A 225 3.42 10.20 -12.54
CA ALA A 225 2.94 10.71 -13.82
C ALA A 225 2.27 12.09 -13.70
N ASP A 226 1.38 12.26 -12.71
CA ASP A 226 0.60 13.49 -12.58
C ASP A 226 1.48 14.71 -12.20
N TYR A 227 2.57 14.47 -11.48
CA TYR A 227 3.52 15.51 -11.02
C TYR A 227 4.88 15.48 -11.76
N ALA A 228 4.97 14.79 -12.90
CA ALA A 228 6.20 14.77 -13.69
C ALA A 228 6.58 16.17 -14.21
N ILE A 229 5.60 16.95 -14.64
CA ILE A 229 5.77 18.31 -15.18
C ILE A 229 6.40 19.26 -14.17
N ASP A 230 6.13 19.09 -12.87
CA ASP A 230 6.69 19.93 -11.81
C ASP A 230 8.22 19.83 -11.75
N VAL A 231 8.74 18.62 -12.01
CA VAL A 231 10.18 18.36 -12.02
C VAL A 231 10.79 18.70 -13.37
N THR A 232 10.11 18.34 -14.49
CA THR A 232 10.70 18.46 -15.83
C THR A 232 10.62 19.87 -16.41
N GLU A 233 9.62 20.68 -16.02
CA GLU A 233 9.37 22.00 -16.60
C GLU A 233 9.33 23.13 -15.56
N LEU A 234 8.80 22.88 -14.34
CA LEU A 234 8.64 23.94 -13.34
C LEU A 234 9.86 24.09 -12.40
N GLY A 235 10.88 23.23 -12.54
CA GLY A 235 12.15 23.31 -11.82
C GLY A 235 12.09 22.94 -10.34
N TYR A 236 11.13 22.07 -9.95
CA TYR A 236 11.09 21.51 -8.60
C TYR A 236 12.01 20.30 -8.48
N ALA A 237 12.66 20.16 -7.33
CA ALA A 237 13.45 18.97 -7.02
C ALA A 237 12.53 17.76 -6.76
N ASP A 238 12.92 16.60 -7.29
CA ASP A 238 12.24 15.33 -7.06
C ASP A 238 12.68 14.71 -5.72
N VAL A 239 11.72 14.25 -4.93
CA VAL A 239 11.97 13.56 -3.66
C VAL A 239 11.90 12.03 -3.77
N VAL A 240 11.34 11.50 -4.85
CA VAL A 240 11.18 10.05 -5.06
C VAL A 240 12.40 9.43 -5.75
N GLY A 241 13.12 10.23 -6.54
CA GLY A 241 14.25 9.77 -7.32
C GLY A 241 13.88 8.84 -8.49
N GLY A 242 14.84 8.51 -9.33
CA GLY A 242 14.72 7.36 -10.26
C GLY A 242 14.49 7.64 -11.74
N GLU A 243 14.18 8.85 -12.18
CA GLU A 243 14.04 9.12 -13.63
C GLU A 243 15.34 9.62 -14.29
N ASN A 244 16.18 10.35 -13.58
CA ASN A 244 17.47 10.79 -14.14
C ASN A 244 18.39 9.59 -14.41
N GLU A 245 18.40 8.58 -13.53
CA GLU A 245 19.19 7.35 -13.73
C GLU A 245 18.74 6.54 -14.95
N ARG A 246 17.43 6.56 -15.30
CA ARG A 246 16.92 5.85 -16.49
C ARG A 246 17.30 6.55 -17.80
N ARG A 247 17.47 7.87 -17.82
CA ARG A 247 17.93 8.62 -19.00
C ARG A 247 19.42 8.37 -19.25
N GLU A 248 20.23 8.34 -18.19
CA GLU A 248 21.66 8.05 -18.29
C GLU A 248 21.92 6.60 -18.74
N ARG A 249 21.19 5.61 -18.23
CA ARG A 249 21.28 4.20 -18.66
C ARG A 249 20.75 3.93 -20.08
N LYS A 250 19.93 4.80 -20.66
CA LYS A 250 19.48 4.70 -22.06
C LYS A 250 20.32 5.51 -23.04
N ALA A 251 21.18 6.38 -22.54
CA ALA A 251 22.09 7.21 -23.34
C ALA A 251 23.52 6.64 -23.39
N GLY A 252 23.84 5.58 -22.67
CA GLY A 252 25.09 4.79 -22.73
C GLY A 252 24.81 3.37 -23.25
#